data_6f379f49f6db03075dbbb81cd4f1a5bf
#
_entry.id   6f379f49f6db03075dbbb81cd4f1a5bf
#
_cell.length_a   1.000
_cell.length_b   1.000
_cell.length_c   1.000
_cell.angle_alpha   90.00
_cell.angle_beta   90.00
_cell.angle_gamma   90.00
#
_symmetry.space_group_name_H-M   'P 1'
#
loop_
_entity.id
_entity.type
_entity.pdbx_description
1 polymer ?
#
loop_
_entity_poly.entity_id
_entity_poly.type
_entity_poly.pdbx_seq_one_letter_code
_entity_poly.pdbx_strand_id
1 'polypeptide(L)'
;MFLKSEDIEGKLTHWISKDHAEKALNGEFEFAGGGLHSKPIGLWLSWNSGWEDWTSSEWPAWMERKICLQAKLKPGLKLWHIDTFEDFIRVWNEFKTFANIKEENTYMSMISLYDSKKKGIDFWDWLKEKKVDGVALTDEGQWATRMKTWLYGWDAACIVVFDPKNVELK
;
A
#
# COMPACT_ATOMS: atom_id res chain seq x y z
N MET A 1 4.33 11.87 5.46
CA MET A 1 5.37 11.72 6.52
C MET A 1 5.96 10.31 6.44
N PHE A 2 7.10 10.01 7.12
CA PHE A 2 7.60 8.64 7.25
C PHE A 2 7.49 8.22 8.71
N LEU A 3 6.99 6.99 8.94
CA LEU A 3 6.92 6.35 10.25
C LEU A 3 7.83 5.12 10.27
N LYS A 4 8.21 4.70 11.47
CA LYS A 4 8.79 3.38 11.68
C LYS A 4 7.70 2.37 12.01
N SER A 5 7.94 1.11 11.68
CA SER A 5 6.98 0.03 11.92
C SER A 5 6.60 -0.12 13.41
N GLU A 6 7.51 0.20 14.33
CA GLU A 6 7.25 0.18 15.77
C GLU A 6 6.30 1.28 16.25
N ASP A 7 6.08 2.33 15.45
CA ASP A 7 5.14 3.41 15.74
C ASP A 7 3.73 3.13 15.19
N ILE A 8 3.55 1.99 14.51
CA ILE A 8 2.24 1.57 13.99
C ILE A 8 1.44 0.95 15.13
N GLU A 9 0.37 1.63 15.50
CA GLU A 9 -0.61 1.14 16.46
C GLU A 9 -1.79 0.46 15.76
N GLY A 10 -2.43 -0.49 16.45
CA GLY A 10 -3.62 -1.16 15.97
C GLY A 10 -3.38 -2.57 15.44
N LYS A 11 -4.46 -3.17 14.96
CA LYS A 11 -4.48 -4.55 14.46
C LYS A 11 -4.12 -4.58 12.98
N LEU A 12 -3.21 -5.47 12.61
CA LEU A 12 -2.89 -5.76 11.20
C LEU A 12 -3.35 -7.16 10.85
N THR A 13 -4.02 -7.29 9.70
CA THR A 13 -4.51 -8.57 9.21
C THR A 13 -4.21 -8.73 7.72
N HIS A 14 -4.08 -10.00 7.30
CA HIS A 14 -3.99 -10.37 5.89
C HIS A 14 -5.08 -11.36 5.55
N TRP A 15 -5.86 -11.04 4.52
CA TRP A 15 -6.94 -11.87 4.03
C TRP A 15 -6.51 -12.67 2.81
N ILE A 16 -6.52 -14.00 2.94
CA ILE A 16 -5.99 -14.91 1.93
C ILE A 16 -6.96 -16.07 1.67
N SER A 17 -6.92 -16.65 0.49
CA SER A 17 -7.70 -17.86 0.22
C SER A 17 -7.20 -19.02 1.08
N LYS A 18 -8.12 -19.88 1.52
CA LYS A 18 -7.82 -21.04 2.37
C LYS A 18 -6.73 -21.93 1.78
N ASP A 19 -6.74 -22.11 0.46
CA ASP A 19 -5.78 -22.99 -0.26
C ASP A 19 -4.34 -22.46 -0.24
N HIS A 20 -4.15 -21.16 0.03
CA HIS A 20 -2.84 -20.53 0.07
C HIS A 20 -2.33 -20.20 1.48
N ALA A 21 -3.20 -20.35 2.49
CA ALA A 21 -2.89 -19.93 3.85
C ALA A 21 -1.71 -20.69 4.46
N GLU A 22 -1.65 -22.02 4.28
CA GLU A 22 -0.57 -22.85 4.78
C GLU A 22 0.78 -22.45 4.18
N LYS A 23 0.82 -22.22 2.88
CA LYS A 23 2.04 -21.73 2.19
C LYS A 23 2.45 -20.36 2.71
N ALA A 24 1.49 -19.46 2.91
CA ALA A 24 1.77 -18.12 3.44
C ALA A 24 2.34 -18.18 4.86
N LEU A 25 1.80 -19.04 5.74
CA LEU A 25 2.28 -19.26 7.10
C LEU A 25 3.70 -19.85 7.12
N ASN A 26 4.04 -20.68 6.15
CA ASN A 26 5.37 -21.28 5.99
C ASN A 26 6.37 -20.33 5.27
N GLY A 27 5.93 -19.15 4.85
CA GLY A 27 6.77 -18.21 4.10
C GLY A 27 7.07 -18.65 2.65
N GLU A 28 6.35 -19.65 2.15
CA GLU A 28 6.53 -20.23 0.81
C GLU A 28 5.63 -19.54 -0.24
N PHE A 29 4.73 -18.67 0.22
CA PHE A 29 3.78 -17.99 -0.65
C PHE A 29 4.41 -16.74 -1.28
N GLU A 30 4.44 -16.70 -2.61
CA GLU A 30 4.81 -15.50 -3.35
C GLU A 30 3.60 -14.58 -3.48
N PHE A 31 3.67 -13.43 -2.85
CA PHE A 31 2.63 -12.42 -2.94
C PHE A 31 2.77 -11.62 -4.23
N ALA A 32 1.96 -11.93 -5.22
CA ALA A 32 1.86 -11.12 -6.43
C ALA A 32 1.07 -9.85 -6.13
N GLY A 33 1.69 -8.70 -6.29
CA GLY A 33 1.02 -7.42 -6.21
C GLY A 33 0.05 -7.21 -7.37
N GLY A 34 -1.00 -6.44 -7.16
CA GLY A 34 -1.94 -6.08 -8.20
C GLY A 34 -1.23 -5.35 -9.35
N GLY A 35 -1.41 -5.83 -10.57
CA GLY A 35 -0.71 -5.33 -11.77
C GLY A 35 -1.10 -3.92 -12.24
N LEU A 36 -1.67 -3.09 -11.37
CA LEU A 36 -1.96 -1.69 -11.65
C LEU A 36 -0.76 -0.83 -11.25
N HIS A 37 -0.41 0.12 -12.08
CA HIS A 37 0.72 1.03 -11.85
C HIS A 37 0.62 1.81 -10.51
N SER A 38 -0.60 2.04 -10.02
CA SER A 38 -0.88 2.71 -8.75
C SER A 38 -0.77 1.81 -7.52
N LYS A 39 -0.57 0.49 -7.70
CA LYS A 39 -0.46 -0.47 -6.60
C LYS A 39 0.90 -1.18 -6.66
N PRO A 40 1.74 -1.07 -5.64
CA PRO A 40 3.03 -1.73 -5.61
C PRO A 40 2.88 -3.25 -5.47
N ILE A 41 3.90 -3.97 -5.91
CA ILE A 41 4.09 -5.36 -5.54
C ILE A 41 4.49 -5.40 -4.06
N GLY A 42 3.83 -6.25 -3.28
CA GLY A 42 4.09 -6.40 -1.86
C GLY A 42 2.97 -7.12 -1.13
N LEU A 43 3.16 -7.30 0.16
CA LEU A 43 2.14 -7.88 1.04
C LEU A 43 1.21 -6.77 1.56
N TRP A 44 -0.05 -6.89 1.21
CA TRP A 44 -1.11 -5.96 1.61
C TRP A 44 -1.76 -6.41 2.91
N LEU A 45 -1.80 -5.51 3.88
CA LEU A 45 -2.39 -5.72 5.19
C LEU A 45 -3.56 -4.77 5.39
N SER A 46 -4.67 -5.28 5.92
CA SER A 46 -5.74 -4.44 6.46
C SER A 46 -5.23 -3.79 7.74
N TRP A 47 -5.45 -2.51 7.90
CA TRP A 47 -5.15 -1.78 9.12
C TRP A 47 -6.43 -1.58 9.92
N ASN A 48 -6.45 -2.04 11.16
CA ASN A 48 -7.64 -2.17 11.98
C ASN A 48 -8.72 -3.03 11.28
N SER A 49 -9.91 -2.50 11.02
CA SER A 49 -11.01 -3.16 10.31
C SER A 49 -11.24 -2.62 8.90
N GLY A 50 -10.34 -1.77 8.38
CA GLY A 50 -10.59 -1.03 7.13
C GLY A 50 -11.00 -1.90 5.95
N TRP A 51 -10.30 -3.02 5.71
CA TRP A 51 -10.64 -3.93 4.62
C TRP A 51 -11.89 -4.75 4.90
N GLU A 52 -12.07 -5.20 6.14
CA GLU A 52 -13.24 -5.94 6.59
C GLU A 52 -14.53 -5.12 6.45
N ASP A 53 -14.47 -3.85 6.87
CA ASP A 53 -15.60 -2.94 6.78
C ASP A 53 -15.96 -2.64 5.33
N TRP A 54 -14.96 -2.35 4.50
CA TRP A 54 -15.16 -2.11 3.08
C TRP A 54 -15.74 -3.33 2.35
N THR A 55 -15.14 -4.53 2.55
CA THR A 55 -15.61 -5.75 1.86
C THR A 55 -16.98 -6.20 2.32
N SER A 56 -17.33 -5.98 3.59
CA SER A 56 -18.64 -6.31 4.13
C SER A 56 -19.75 -5.49 3.47
N SER A 57 -19.48 -4.23 3.11
CA SER A 57 -20.45 -3.37 2.45
C SER A 57 -20.47 -3.55 0.92
N GLU A 58 -19.30 -3.61 0.30
CA GLU A 58 -19.17 -3.53 -1.16
C GLU A 58 -19.05 -4.89 -1.84
N TRP A 59 -18.45 -5.88 -1.16
CA TRP A 59 -18.19 -7.18 -1.75
C TRP A 59 -18.21 -8.35 -0.76
N PRO A 60 -19.32 -8.60 -0.05
CA PRO A 60 -19.40 -9.63 1.01
C PRO A 60 -19.03 -11.04 0.54
N ALA A 61 -19.41 -11.44 -0.68
CA ALA A 61 -19.07 -12.75 -1.24
C ALA A 61 -17.55 -13.01 -1.35
N TRP A 62 -16.71 -11.96 -1.36
CA TRP A 62 -15.26 -12.11 -1.39
C TRP A 62 -14.72 -12.71 -0.10
N MET A 63 -15.33 -12.38 1.04
CA MET A 63 -14.92 -12.85 2.38
C MET A 63 -15.19 -14.34 2.61
N GLU A 64 -16.22 -14.91 1.99
CA GLU A 64 -16.69 -16.29 2.24
C GLU A 64 -15.61 -17.35 2.01
N ARG A 65 -14.68 -17.09 1.09
CA ARG A 65 -13.59 -18.01 0.70
C ARG A 65 -12.23 -17.64 1.26
N LYS A 66 -12.21 -16.67 2.17
CA LYS A 66 -10.97 -16.16 2.75
C LYS A 66 -10.85 -16.54 4.20
N ILE A 67 -9.62 -16.56 4.67
CA ILE A 67 -9.29 -16.60 6.09
C ILE A 67 -8.49 -15.35 6.44
N CYS A 68 -8.63 -14.95 7.68
CA CYS A 68 -7.93 -13.80 8.25
C CYS A 68 -6.71 -14.30 9.01
N LEU A 69 -5.53 -13.92 8.59
CA LEU A 69 -4.29 -14.13 9.32
C LEU A 69 -3.91 -12.83 10.05
N GLN A 70 -3.44 -12.98 11.28
CA GLN A 70 -2.84 -11.84 11.98
C GLN A 70 -1.46 -11.56 11.40
N ALA A 71 -1.11 -10.29 11.29
CA ALA A 71 0.17 -9.84 10.76
C ALA A 71 0.92 -8.99 11.79
N LYS A 72 2.23 -9.13 11.82
CA LYS A 72 3.13 -8.31 12.62
C LYS A 72 4.29 -7.85 11.76
N LEU A 73 4.56 -6.56 11.76
CA LEU A 73 5.71 -5.98 11.08
C LEU A 73 6.99 -6.26 11.88
N LYS A 74 8.08 -6.56 11.18
CA LYS A 74 9.40 -6.54 11.81
C LYS A 74 9.76 -5.09 12.20
N PRO A 75 10.53 -4.90 13.30
CA PRO A 75 10.94 -3.57 13.73
C PRO A 75 11.90 -2.92 12.74
N GLY A 76 11.93 -1.58 12.73
CA GLY A 76 12.88 -0.78 11.98
C GLY A 76 12.49 -0.49 10.54
N LEU A 77 11.33 -0.96 10.05
CA LEU A 77 10.86 -0.63 8.70
C LEU A 77 10.49 0.85 8.62
N LYS A 78 10.87 1.48 7.52
CA LYS A 78 10.49 2.85 7.17
C LYS A 78 9.30 2.84 6.24
N LEU A 79 8.15 3.32 6.69
CA LEU A 79 6.92 3.35 5.91
C LEU A 79 6.58 4.79 5.48
N TRP A 80 6.20 4.97 4.22
CA TRP A 80 5.56 6.21 3.79
C TRP A 80 4.17 6.28 4.38
N HIS A 81 3.99 7.11 5.40
CA HIS A 81 2.73 7.30 6.09
C HIS A 81 1.92 8.42 5.42
N ILE A 82 0.70 8.11 5.05
CA ILE A 82 -0.24 9.00 4.40
C ILE A 82 -1.47 9.12 5.29
N ASP A 83 -1.58 10.22 5.99
CA ASP A 83 -2.69 10.59 6.86
C ASP A 83 -3.44 11.81 6.34
N THR A 84 -2.75 12.64 5.58
CA THR A 84 -3.27 13.86 4.97
C THR A 84 -2.93 13.95 3.50
N PHE A 85 -3.58 14.86 2.78
CA PHE A 85 -3.22 15.17 1.40
C PHE A 85 -1.78 15.72 1.29
N GLU A 86 -1.32 16.47 2.28
CA GLU A 86 0.02 17.03 2.36
C GLU A 86 1.10 15.94 2.47
N ASP A 87 0.82 14.83 3.15
CA ASP A 87 1.74 13.69 3.23
C ASP A 87 1.93 13.03 1.88
N PHE A 88 0.86 12.92 1.09
CA PHE A 88 0.94 12.45 -0.28
C PHE A 88 1.70 13.42 -1.17
N ILE A 89 1.28 14.69 -1.20
CA ILE A 89 1.80 15.67 -2.17
C ILE A 89 3.28 15.97 -1.97
N ARG A 90 3.78 15.89 -0.73
CA ARG A 90 5.21 16.07 -0.42
C ARG A 90 6.07 15.04 -1.15
N VAL A 91 5.76 13.76 -1.00
CA VAL A 91 6.51 12.67 -1.64
C VAL A 91 6.30 12.65 -3.15
N TRP A 92 5.09 12.95 -3.60
CA TRP A 92 4.77 13.05 -5.02
C TRP A 92 5.56 14.19 -5.70
N ASN A 93 5.69 15.35 -5.06
CA ASN A 93 6.48 16.47 -5.61
C ASN A 93 7.98 16.16 -5.68
N GLU A 94 8.52 15.42 -4.71
CA GLU A 94 9.92 14.94 -4.80
C GLU A 94 10.10 14.01 -6.01
N PHE A 95 9.17 13.08 -6.19
CA PHE A 95 9.20 12.17 -7.35
C PHE A 95 9.03 12.92 -8.67
N LYS A 96 8.10 13.86 -8.76
CA LYS A 96 7.92 14.69 -9.97
C LYS A 96 9.20 15.42 -10.35
N THR A 97 9.90 15.98 -9.36
CA THR A 97 11.18 16.66 -9.57
C THR A 97 12.23 15.69 -10.10
N PHE A 98 12.35 14.51 -9.48
CA PHE A 98 13.27 13.45 -9.90
C PHE A 98 12.96 12.95 -11.33
N ALA A 99 11.70 12.70 -11.64
CA ALA A 99 11.25 12.17 -12.93
C ALA A 99 11.07 13.26 -14.01
N ASN A 100 11.37 14.53 -13.70
CA ASN A 100 11.16 15.68 -14.57
C ASN A 100 9.72 15.76 -15.14
N ILE A 101 8.74 15.54 -14.27
CA ILE A 101 7.32 15.60 -14.59
C ILE A 101 6.84 17.05 -14.44
N LYS A 102 6.36 17.63 -15.53
CA LYS A 102 5.81 19.00 -15.59
C LYS A 102 4.29 19.00 -15.46
N GLU A 103 3.78 18.37 -14.43
CA GLU A 103 2.35 18.30 -14.19
C GLU A 103 1.88 19.49 -13.33
N GLU A 104 0.84 20.18 -13.78
CA GLU A 104 0.23 21.29 -13.05
C GLU A 104 -1.00 20.89 -12.23
N ASN A 105 -1.61 19.73 -12.53
CA ASN A 105 -2.85 19.28 -11.91
C ASN A 105 -2.72 17.87 -11.30
N THR A 106 -3.02 17.75 -10.03
CA THR A 106 -3.00 16.46 -9.30
C THR A 106 -3.95 15.39 -9.84
N TYR A 107 -5.04 15.77 -10.52
CA TYR A 107 -5.90 14.82 -11.22
C TYR A 107 -5.19 14.07 -12.35
N MET A 108 -4.16 14.65 -12.92
CA MET A 108 -3.35 14.03 -13.97
C MET A 108 -2.26 13.10 -13.41
N SER A 109 -2.16 12.97 -12.09
CA SER A 109 -1.10 12.20 -11.44
C SER A 109 -1.05 10.72 -11.85
N MET A 110 -2.20 10.11 -12.15
CA MET A 110 -2.27 8.73 -12.67
C MET A 110 -1.59 8.60 -14.05
N ILE A 111 -1.86 9.55 -14.93
CA ILE A 111 -1.27 9.59 -16.28
C ILE A 111 0.24 9.80 -16.16
N SER A 112 0.65 10.73 -15.31
CA SER A 112 2.07 11.03 -15.09
C SER A 112 2.82 9.85 -14.47
N LEU A 113 2.20 9.11 -13.55
CA LEU A 113 2.76 7.88 -12.98
C LEU A 113 2.97 6.81 -14.08
N TYR A 114 1.99 6.64 -14.95
CA TYR A 114 2.07 5.70 -16.05
C TYR A 114 3.13 6.09 -17.10
N ASP A 115 3.18 7.36 -17.46
CA ASP A 115 4.14 7.89 -18.44
C ASP A 115 5.57 7.85 -17.92
N SER A 116 5.81 8.10 -16.64
CA SER A 116 7.14 7.96 -16.03
C SER A 116 7.60 6.51 -16.09
N LYS A 117 6.73 5.57 -15.80
CA LYS A 117 7.04 4.13 -15.88
C LYS A 117 7.37 3.69 -17.32
N LYS A 118 6.66 4.18 -18.32
CA LYS A 118 7.00 3.94 -19.74
C LYS A 118 8.40 4.46 -20.11
N LYS A 119 8.87 5.50 -19.44
CA LYS A 119 10.23 6.05 -19.60
C LYS A 119 11.28 5.32 -18.74
N GLY A 120 10.90 4.23 -18.07
CA GLY A 120 11.79 3.46 -17.20
C GLY A 120 11.97 4.05 -15.82
N ILE A 121 11.12 5.01 -15.41
CA ILE A 121 11.15 5.64 -14.10
C ILE A 121 9.93 5.17 -13.30
N ASP A 122 10.12 4.13 -12.47
CA ASP A 122 9.05 3.59 -11.64
C ASP A 122 9.04 4.27 -10.27
N PHE A 123 7.86 4.74 -9.83
CA PHE A 123 7.68 5.42 -8.56
C PHE A 123 8.01 4.52 -7.36
N TRP A 124 7.63 3.25 -7.43
CA TRP A 124 7.82 2.31 -6.33
C TRP A 124 9.29 1.90 -6.18
N ASP A 125 9.99 1.75 -7.29
CA ASP A 125 11.43 1.47 -7.28
C ASP A 125 12.20 2.67 -6.77
N TRP A 126 11.82 3.89 -7.15
CA TRP A 126 12.38 5.12 -6.59
C TRP A 126 12.18 5.23 -5.07
N LEU A 127 11.00 4.84 -4.53
CA LEU A 127 10.80 4.79 -3.08
C LEU A 127 11.71 3.76 -2.41
N LYS A 128 11.88 2.57 -2.99
CA LYS A 128 12.77 1.53 -2.47
C LYS A 128 14.23 2.00 -2.44
N GLU A 129 14.67 2.74 -3.46
CA GLU A 129 16.02 3.36 -3.49
C GLU A 129 16.21 4.35 -2.33
N LYS A 130 15.16 5.04 -1.90
CA LYS A 130 15.13 5.90 -0.71
C LYS A 130 15.05 5.13 0.61
N LYS A 131 15.19 3.80 0.56
CA LYS A 131 15.08 2.91 1.73
C LYS A 131 13.71 3.01 2.40
N VAL A 132 12.67 3.15 1.61
CA VAL A 132 11.28 3.03 2.07
C VAL A 132 10.86 1.58 1.87
N ASP A 133 10.35 0.95 2.93
CA ASP A 133 10.03 -0.48 2.97
C ASP A 133 8.55 -0.77 2.67
N GLY A 134 7.72 0.28 2.67
CA GLY A 134 6.30 0.13 2.42
C GLY A 134 5.53 1.44 2.53
N VAL A 135 4.22 1.33 2.46
CA VAL A 135 3.27 2.45 2.57
C VAL A 135 2.24 2.14 3.64
N ALA A 136 1.93 3.10 4.48
CA ALA A 136 0.87 3.04 5.47
C ALA A 136 -0.15 4.15 5.16
N LEU A 137 -1.35 3.77 4.74
CA LEU A 137 -2.46 4.67 4.43
C LEU A 137 -3.52 4.54 5.53
N THR A 138 -3.82 5.63 6.22
CA THR A 138 -4.89 5.70 7.22
C THR A 138 -6.25 5.88 6.56
N ASP A 139 -7.34 5.79 7.34
CA ASP A 139 -8.70 6.11 6.86
C ASP A 139 -8.79 7.59 6.47
N GLU A 140 -8.24 8.50 7.28
CA GLU A 140 -8.19 9.92 6.99
C GLU A 140 -7.39 10.20 5.73
N GLY A 141 -6.24 9.56 5.58
CA GLY A 141 -5.39 9.66 4.38
C GLY A 141 -6.10 9.15 3.12
N GLN A 142 -6.83 8.04 3.24
CA GLN A 142 -7.64 7.48 2.15
C GLN A 142 -8.71 8.50 1.70
N TRP A 143 -9.48 9.06 2.62
CA TRP A 143 -10.47 10.09 2.31
C TRP A 143 -9.86 11.37 1.74
N ALA A 144 -8.73 11.81 2.28
CA ALA A 144 -8.05 13.03 1.84
C ALA A 144 -7.49 12.92 0.41
N THR A 145 -7.12 11.71 -0.02
CA THR A 145 -6.39 11.48 -1.28
C THR A 145 -7.22 10.83 -2.38
N ARG A 146 -8.26 10.04 -2.03
CA ARG A 146 -9.01 9.17 -2.94
C ARG A 146 -9.45 9.85 -4.23
N MET A 147 -10.09 11.01 -4.15
CA MET A 147 -10.65 11.70 -5.32
C MET A 147 -9.68 12.70 -5.98
N LYS A 148 -8.46 12.81 -5.46
CA LYS A 148 -7.50 13.85 -5.87
C LYS A 148 -6.20 13.27 -6.45
N THR A 149 -5.96 11.97 -6.27
CA THR A 149 -4.67 11.36 -6.59
C THR A 149 -4.84 9.99 -7.24
N TRP A 150 -3.73 9.38 -7.64
CA TRP A 150 -3.69 8.02 -8.15
C TRP A 150 -3.93 6.94 -7.06
N LEU A 151 -4.09 7.33 -5.79
CA LEU A 151 -4.52 6.43 -4.72
C LEU A 151 -6.02 6.10 -4.77
N TYR A 152 -6.73 6.56 -5.78
CA TYR A 152 -8.18 6.30 -5.95
C TYR A 152 -8.58 4.83 -5.78
N GLY A 153 -7.76 3.90 -6.24
CA GLY A 153 -8.02 2.45 -6.10
C GLY A 153 -7.58 1.83 -4.77
N TRP A 154 -7.21 2.64 -3.78
CA TRP A 154 -6.90 2.17 -2.43
C TRP A 154 -8.14 2.39 -1.56
N ASP A 155 -8.99 1.37 -1.49
CA ASP A 155 -10.38 1.50 -1.04
C ASP A 155 -10.55 1.51 0.49
N ALA A 156 -9.51 1.18 1.25
CA ALA A 156 -9.54 1.12 2.71
C ALA A 156 -8.17 1.45 3.32
N ALA A 157 -8.15 1.75 4.61
CA ALA A 157 -6.92 1.85 5.39
C ALA A 157 -6.11 0.57 5.28
N CYS A 158 -4.86 0.69 4.91
CA CYS A 158 -4.02 -0.47 4.64
C CYS A 158 -2.53 -0.16 4.80
N ILE A 159 -1.76 -1.20 5.02
CA ILE A 159 -0.31 -1.16 4.93
C ILE A 159 0.13 -2.12 3.82
N VAL A 160 0.98 -1.66 2.93
CA VAL A 160 1.67 -2.53 1.97
C VAL A 160 3.16 -2.56 2.29
N VAL A 161 3.70 -3.76 2.47
CA VAL A 161 5.13 -3.98 2.71
C VAL A 161 5.74 -4.57 1.46
N PHE A 162 6.78 -3.91 0.91
CA PHE A 162 7.35 -4.27 -0.39
C PHE A 162 8.05 -5.63 -0.38
N ASP A 163 8.73 -5.97 0.73
CA ASP A 163 9.29 -7.30 0.93
C ASP A 163 8.47 -8.08 1.96
N PRO A 164 7.70 -9.11 1.54
CA PRO A 164 6.87 -9.91 2.44
C PRO A 164 7.63 -10.57 3.59
N LYS A 165 8.94 -10.79 3.45
CA LYS A 165 9.79 -11.33 4.52
C LYS A 165 9.88 -10.44 5.75
N ASN A 166 9.48 -9.20 5.63
CA ASN A 166 9.40 -8.23 6.72
C ASN A 166 8.10 -8.29 7.53
N VAL A 167 7.25 -9.28 7.25
CA VAL A 167 5.98 -9.51 7.95
C VAL A 167 5.93 -10.95 8.47
N GLU A 168 5.54 -11.09 9.73
CA GLU A 168 5.19 -12.37 10.33
C GLU A 168 3.67 -12.56 10.23
N LEU A 169 3.23 -13.67 9.65
CA LEU A 169 1.82 -14.08 9.60
C LEU A 169 1.56 -15.20 10.62
N LYS A 170 0.39 -15.14 11.28
CA LYS A 170 -0.05 -16.14 12.28
C LYS A 170 -1.53 -16.47 12.10
#